data_c517b226732ec466c3e9fe2bcbc9f16d
#
_entry.id   c517b226732ec466c3e9fe2bcbc9f16d
#
_cell.length_a   1.000
_cell.length_b   1.000
_cell.length_c   1.000
_cell.angle_alpha   90.00
_cell.angle_beta   90.00
_cell.angle_gamma   90.00
#
_symmetry.space_group_name_H-M   'P 1'
#
loop_
_entity.id
_entity.type
_entity.pdbx_description
1 polymer ?
#
loop_
_entity_poly.entity_id
_entity_poly.type
_entity_poly.pdbx_seq_one_letter_code
_entity_poly.pdbx_strand_id
1 'polypeptide(L)'
;GIGTLYQVNESKIIPDPSLSIKSGALAPHGPQKNSWIFKQFETIATRYNFSLNDAYKDIPDAAKQMILYGGNEKFEVESKTLGITRDYKIDFEGVANFIENQYNTAETTSLKRWAKEYMDKVVCTTCEGARLRKESLYFKVNGLNIAELANKDIVDLGAWFQNLPKHLSEKQVKISEEIIKEISSRTQFLLDVGLD
;
A
#
# COMPACT_ATOMS: atom_id res chain seq x y z
N GLY A 1 -13.47 -6.65 0.01
CA GLY A 1 -12.01 -6.48 0.06
C GLY A 1 -11.36 -7.23 1.24
N ILE A 2 -10.04 -7.23 1.27
CA ILE A 2 -9.26 -7.91 2.34
C ILE A 2 -8.96 -6.99 3.53
N GLY A 3 -9.44 -5.74 3.52
CA GLY A 3 -9.23 -4.76 4.59
C GLY A 3 -7.86 -4.10 4.62
N THR A 4 -6.94 -4.55 3.76
CA THR A 4 -5.57 -4.04 3.66
C THR A 4 -5.17 -3.88 2.19
N LEU A 5 -4.19 -3.02 1.93
CA LEU A 5 -3.57 -2.83 0.62
C LEU A 5 -2.05 -2.75 0.79
N TYR A 6 -1.33 -2.89 -0.31
CA TYR A 6 0.11 -2.62 -0.33
C TYR A 6 0.33 -1.19 -0.83
N GLN A 7 1.17 -0.45 -0.13
CA GLN A 7 1.54 0.92 -0.45
C GLN A 7 3.06 1.03 -0.46
N VAL A 8 3.60 1.78 -1.41
CA VAL A 8 5.05 2.01 -1.51
C VAL A 8 5.55 2.72 -0.26
N ASN A 9 6.70 2.28 0.26
CA ASN A 9 7.39 2.89 1.38
C ASN A 9 8.71 3.51 0.90
N GLU A 10 8.81 4.84 0.96
CA GLU A 10 10.00 5.57 0.55
C GLU A 10 11.26 5.14 1.29
N SER A 11 11.16 4.82 2.60
CA SER A 11 12.29 4.35 3.40
C SER A 11 12.85 3.00 2.93
N LYS A 12 12.07 2.20 2.22
CA LYS A 12 12.54 0.96 1.59
C LYS A 12 13.17 1.22 0.22
N ILE A 13 12.73 2.27 -0.49
CA ILE A 13 13.35 2.70 -1.74
C ILE A 13 14.70 3.33 -1.44
N ILE A 14 14.78 4.13 -0.36
CA ILE A 14 15.97 4.87 0.05
C ILE A 14 16.32 4.48 1.50
N PRO A 15 16.90 3.31 1.72
CA PRO A 15 17.21 2.82 3.07
C PRO A 15 18.32 3.62 3.74
N ASP A 16 19.24 4.19 2.97
CA ASP A 16 20.32 5.04 3.46
C ASP A 16 20.43 6.33 2.62
N PRO A 17 19.84 7.43 3.11
CA PRO A 17 19.88 8.72 2.41
C PRO A 17 21.25 9.39 2.44
N SER A 18 22.25 8.86 3.15
CA SER A 18 23.63 9.34 3.11
C SER A 18 24.38 8.85 1.87
N LEU A 19 23.90 7.79 1.22
CA LEU A 19 24.44 7.32 -0.04
C LEU A 19 24.02 8.24 -1.18
N SER A 20 24.87 8.27 -2.23
CA SER A 20 24.53 8.91 -3.50
C SER A 20 23.76 7.97 -4.42
N ILE A 21 23.02 8.52 -5.40
CA ILE A 21 22.34 7.70 -6.42
C ILE A 21 23.34 6.81 -7.15
N LYS A 22 24.54 7.34 -7.43
CA LYS A 22 25.63 6.58 -8.04
C LYS A 22 26.10 5.41 -7.17
N SER A 23 26.10 5.58 -5.85
CA SER A 23 26.50 4.56 -4.89
C SER A 23 25.38 3.60 -4.49
N GLY A 24 24.17 3.79 -5.02
CA GLY A 24 23.05 2.89 -4.81
C GLY A 24 22.03 3.36 -3.77
N ALA A 25 21.88 4.66 -3.51
CA ALA A 25 20.85 5.21 -2.64
C ALA A 25 19.44 4.74 -3.01
N LEU A 26 19.18 4.52 -4.32
CA LEU A 26 17.93 3.96 -4.83
C LEU A 26 18.03 2.42 -4.85
N ALA A 27 17.65 1.76 -3.78
CA ALA A 27 17.74 0.30 -3.60
C ALA A 27 17.16 -0.53 -4.76
N PRO A 28 16.01 -0.15 -5.39
CA PRO A 28 15.46 -0.89 -6.53
C PRO A 28 16.39 -0.96 -7.76
N HIS A 29 17.28 -0.01 -7.91
CA HIS A 29 18.21 0.08 -9.05
C HIS A 29 19.63 -0.30 -8.68
N GLY A 30 20.00 -0.19 -7.39
CA GLY A 30 21.35 -0.42 -6.90
C GLY A 30 22.36 0.61 -7.40
N PRO A 31 23.69 0.32 -7.31
CA PRO A 31 24.73 1.22 -7.79
C PRO A 31 24.66 1.49 -9.29
N GLN A 32 25.20 2.64 -9.70
CA GLN A 32 25.17 3.08 -11.11
C GLN A 32 25.69 2.00 -12.06
N LYS A 33 24.90 1.74 -13.09
CA LYS A 33 25.22 0.86 -14.22
C LYS A 33 25.05 1.65 -15.52
N ASN A 34 25.67 1.17 -16.60
CA ASN A 34 25.43 1.73 -17.93
C ASN A 34 24.06 1.27 -18.45
N SER A 35 22.99 1.84 -17.90
CA SER A 35 21.61 1.51 -18.23
C SER A 35 20.81 2.78 -18.54
N TRP A 36 19.73 2.60 -19.27
CA TRP A 36 18.85 3.67 -19.69
C TRP A 36 18.30 4.50 -18.52
N ILE A 37 17.97 3.87 -17.41
CA ILE A 37 17.44 4.55 -16.23
C ILE A 37 18.44 5.53 -15.62
N PHE A 38 19.75 5.17 -15.59
CA PHE A 38 20.76 6.08 -15.05
C PHE A 38 21.00 7.30 -15.95
N LYS A 39 20.80 7.17 -17.27
CA LYS A 39 20.81 8.33 -18.18
C LYS A 39 19.66 9.28 -17.90
N GLN A 40 18.48 8.75 -17.53
CA GLN A 40 17.37 9.59 -17.11
C GLN A 40 17.70 10.32 -15.80
N PHE A 41 18.31 9.64 -14.82
CA PHE A 41 18.77 10.30 -13.58
C PHE A 41 19.82 11.38 -13.86
N GLU A 42 20.74 11.18 -14.78
CA GLU A 42 21.72 12.19 -15.20
C GLU A 42 21.03 13.42 -15.80
N THR A 43 20.02 13.21 -16.61
CA THR A 43 19.22 14.32 -17.19
C THR A 43 18.47 15.09 -16.11
N ILE A 44 17.85 14.39 -15.14
CA ILE A 44 17.18 15.01 -13.99
C ILE A 44 18.22 15.79 -13.15
N ALA A 45 19.38 15.20 -12.89
CA ALA A 45 20.46 15.84 -12.13
C ALA A 45 20.91 17.16 -12.77
N THR A 46 21.11 17.17 -14.10
CA THR A 46 21.45 18.38 -14.84
C THR A 46 20.37 19.45 -14.72
N ARG A 47 19.10 19.07 -14.84
CA ARG A 47 17.97 20.01 -14.80
C ARG A 47 17.77 20.64 -13.42
N TYR A 48 17.92 19.86 -12.36
CA TYR A 48 17.76 20.31 -10.99
C TYR A 48 19.05 20.75 -10.32
N ASN A 49 20.13 20.85 -11.08
CA ASN A 49 21.45 21.35 -10.67
C ASN A 49 22.03 20.63 -9.45
N PHE A 50 22.05 19.30 -9.50
CA PHE A 50 22.74 18.45 -8.52
C PHE A 50 23.60 17.38 -9.22
N SER A 51 24.46 16.69 -8.48
CA SER A 51 25.28 15.59 -8.98
C SER A 51 24.76 14.23 -8.50
N LEU A 52 24.81 13.20 -9.36
CA LEU A 52 24.53 11.82 -8.91
C LEU A 52 25.53 11.31 -7.86
N ASN A 53 26.63 12.05 -7.58
CA ASN A 53 27.57 11.77 -6.50
C ASN A 53 27.15 12.43 -5.17
N ASP A 54 26.22 13.38 -5.19
CA ASP A 54 25.74 14.03 -3.97
C ASP A 54 24.95 13.04 -3.12
N ALA A 55 25.03 13.17 -1.78
CA ALA A 55 24.22 12.33 -0.90
C ALA A 55 22.75 12.61 -1.16
N TYR A 56 21.91 11.56 -1.18
CA TYR A 56 20.47 11.70 -1.49
C TYR A 56 19.76 12.72 -0.59
N LYS A 57 20.14 12.78 0.69
CA LYS A 57 19.59 13.75 1.64
C LYS A 57 19.81 15.20 1.21
N ASP A 58 20.92 15.48 0.53
CA ASP A 58 21.36 16.84 0.14
C ASP A 58 20.84 17.26 -1.26
N ILE A 59 20.20 16.34 -1.99
CA ILE A 59 19.53 16.65 -3.28
C ILE A 59 18.34 17.57 -3.04
N PRO A 60 18.07 18.54 -3.96
CA PRO A 60 16.89 19.41 -3.87
C PRO A 60 15.58 18.62 -3.77
N ASP A 61 14.65 19.07 -2.93
CA ASP A 61 13.38 18.34 -2.70
C ASP A 61 12.53 18.20 -3.99
N ALA A 62 12.57 19.20 -4.87
CA ALA A 62 11.91 19.09 -6.18
C ALA A 62 12.50 17.95 -7.03
N ALA A 63 13.82 17.73 -6.96
CA ALA A 63 14.47 16.62 -7.65
C ALA A 63 14.10 15.27 -7.00
N LYS A 64 14.03 15.18 -5.66
CA LYS A 64 13.57 14.00 -4.95
C LYS A 64 12.15 13.61 -5.36
N GLN A 65 11.24 14.59 -5.42
CA GLN A 65 9.88 14.36 -5.88
C GLN A 65 9.84 13.87 -7.33
N MET A 66 10.62 14.46 -8.22
CA MET A 66 10.74 14.00 -9.61
C MET A 66 11.27 12.57 -9.68
N ILE A 67 12.33 12.24 -8.93
CA ILE A 67 12.93 10.90 -8.91
C ILE A 67 11.95 9.85 -8.38
N LEU A 68 11.21 10.17 -7.31
CA LEU A 68 10.29 9.22 -6.69
C LEU A 68 8.97 9.08 -7.45
N TYR A 69 8.35 10.19 -7.82
CA TYR A 69 6.97 10.20 -8.33
C TYR A 69 6.85 10.62 -9.78
N GLY A 70 7.98 10.99 -10.42
CA GLY A 70 7.96 11.46 -11.79
C GLY A 70 7.30 12.82 -11.93
N GLY A 71 6.93 13.15 -13.16
CA GLY A 71 6.25 14.41 -13.48
C GLY A 71 5.84 14.47 -14.93
N ASN A 72 5.02 15.47 -15.27
CA ASN A 72 4.55 15.72 -16.63
C ASN A 72 5.59 16.39 -17.54
N GLU A 73 6.82 16.52 -17.07
CA GLU A 73 7.88 17.17 -17.79
C GLU A 73 8.60 16.18 -18.71
N LYS A 74 8.70 16.52 -19.99
CA LYS A 74 9.44 15.73 -20.97
C LYS A 74 10.91 16.06 -20.91
N PHE A 75 11.74 15.03 -20.73
CA PHE A 75 13.19 15.14 -20.73
C PHE A 75 13.75 14.68 -22.07
N GLU A 76 14.74 15.41 -22.57
CA GLU A 76 15.53 14.99 -23.73
C GLU A 76 16.73 14.16 -23.22
N VAL A 77 16.77 12.92 -23.61
CA VAL A 77 17.86 12.00 -23.22
C VAL A 77 18.67 11.61 -24.45
N GLU A 78 19.94 11.95 -24.43
CA GLU A 78 20.87 11.49 -25.48
C GLU A 78 21.09 9.99 -25.39
N SER A 79 20.88 9.29 -26.48
CA SER A 79 21.27 7.89 -26.62
C SER A 79 22.19 7.71 -27.84
N LYS A 80 23.38 7.20 -27.58
CA LYS A 80 24.34 6.81 -28.64
C LYS A 80 24.23 5.31 -28.88
N THR A 81 23.59 4.94 -29.98
CA THR A 81 23.53 3.55 -30.42
C THR A 81 24.12 3.48 -31.84
N LEU A 82 25.10 2.62 -32.07
CA LEU A 82 25.73 2.43 -33.36
C LEU A 82 26.30 3.72 -33.97
N GLY A 83 26.84 4.63 -33.12
CA GLY A 83 27.44 5.89 -33.58
C GLY A 83 26.44 6.99 -33.97
N ILE A 84 25.16 6.77 -33.78
CA ILE A 84 24.10 7.75 -34.03
C ILE A 84 23.59 8.29 -32.68
N THR A 85 23.64 9.62 -32.52
CA THR A 85 23.01 10.29 -31.37
C THR A 85 21.54 10.47 -31.69
N ARG A 86 20.65 10.01 -30.80
CA ARG A 86 19.21 10.25 -30.88
C ARG A 86 18.73 10.87 -29.58
N ASP A 87 17.95 11.93 -29.70
CA ASP A 87 17.28 12.58 -28.57
C ASP A 87 15.89 11.96 -28.43
N TYR A 88 15.58 11.50 -27.24
CA TYR A 88 14.25 10.98 -26.91
C TYR A 88 13.58 11.89 -25.90
N LYS A 89 12.34 12.27 -26.17
CA LYS A 89 11.47 12.92 -25.18
C LYS A 89 10.78 11.83 -24.37
N ILE A 90 11.05 11.79 -23.07
CA ILE A 90 10.57 10.74 -22.19
C ILE A 90 9.82 11.38 -21.02
N ASP A 91 8.65 10.83 -20.75
CA ASP A 91 7.95 11.09 -19.50
C ASP A 91 8.55 10.15 -18.45
N PHE A 92 9.17 10.71 -17.41
CA PHE A 92 9.75 9.92 -16.34
C PHE A 92 8.65 9.56 -15.32
N GLU A 93 8.35 8.25 -15.21
CA GLU A 93 7.26 7.74 -14.36
C GLU A 93 7.55 7.93 -12.86
N GLY A 94 8.82 7.90 -12.45
CA GLY A 94 9.24 7.89 -11.05
C GLY A 94 9.38 6.49 -10.48
N VAL A 95 10.33 6.34 -9.56
CA VAL A 95 10.69 5.02 -9.00
C VAL A 95 9.55 4.42 -8.18
N ALA A 96 8.85 5.23 -7.38
CA ALA A 96 7.73 4.78 -6.56
C ALA A 96 6.53 4.36 -7.42
N ASN A 97 6.17 5.18 -8.41
CA ASN A 97 5.07 4.86 -9.32
C ASN A 97 5.40 3.63 -10.18
N PHE A 98 6.65 3.49 -10.61
CA PHE A 98 7.09 2.27 -11.32
C PHE A 98 6.91 1.01 -10.47
N ILE A 99 7.29 1.04 -9.19
CA ILE A 99 7.11 -0.10 -8.25
C ILE A 99 5.63 -0.42 -8.09
N GLU A 100 4.79 0.59 -7.88
CA GLU A 100 3.34 0.42 -7.74
C GLU A 100 2.71 -0.16 -9.00
N ASN A 101 3.11 0.33 -10.16
CA ASN A 101 2.66 -0.18 -11.46
C ASN A 101 3.09 -1.64 -11.65
N GLN A 102 4.36 -1.98 -11.36
CA GLN A 102 4.82 -3.37 -11.43
C GLN A 102 4.04 -4.28 -10.47
N TYR A 103 3.73 -3.82 -9.27
CA TYR A 103 2.91 -4.61 -8.34
C TYR A 103 1.50 -4.88 -8.88
N ASN A 104 0.86 -3.88 -9.49
CA ASN A 104 -0.51 -3.96 -9.96
C ASN A 104 -0.66 -4.70 -11.30
N THR A 105 0.30 -4.54 -12.22
CA THR A 105 0.18 -4.98 -13.62
C THR A 105 1.06 -6.18 -13.99
N ALA A 106 2.08 -6.51 -13.16
CA ALA A 106 2.99 -7.61 -13.51
C ALA A 106 2.27 -8.94 -13.68
N GLU A 107 2.55 -9.63 -14.77
CA GLU A 107 2.04 -10.97 -15.05
C GLU A 107 2.76 -12.05 -14.23
N THR A 108 4.02 -11.81 -13.85
CA THR A 108 4.85 -12.78 -13.15
C THR A 108 4.84 -12.59 -11.64
N THR A 109 4.78 -13.71 -10.91
CA THR A 109 4.84 -13.71 -9.42
C THR A 109 6.16 -13.16 -8.90
N SER A 110 7.26 -13.32 -9.64
CA SER A 110 8.58 -12.82 -9.25
C SER A 110 8.64 -11.29 -9.23
N LEU A 111 8.09 -10.62 -10.25
CA LEU A 111 8.02 -9.15 -10.29
C LEU A 111 7.11 -8.59 -9.20
N LYS A 112 5.96 -9.24 -8.95
CA LYS A 112 5.10 -8.85 -7.82
C LYS A 112 5.79 -9.02 -6.46
N ARG A 113 6.59 -10.07 -6.30
CA ARG A 113 7.37 -10.30 -5.07
C ARG A 113 8.44 -9.22 -4.90
N TRP A 114 9.19 -8.95 -5.97
CA TRP A 114 10.18 -7.89 -5.98
C TRP A 114 9.56 -6.53 -5.62
N ALA A 115 8.45 -6.13 -6.25
CA ALA A 115 7.78 -4.88 -5.93
C ALA A 115 7.35 -4.79 -4.45
N LYS A 116 6.85 -5.89 -3.88
CA LYS A 116 6.46 -5.97 -2.46
C LYS A 116 7.60 -5.72 -1.48
N GLU A 117 8.86 -5.94 -1.86
CA GLU A 117 10.02 -5.66 -1.01
C GLU A 117 10.09 -4.17 -0.65
N TYR A 118 9.59 -3.30 -1.55
CA TYR A 118 9.57 -1.84 -1.39
C TYR A 118 8.22 -1.29 -0.92
N MET A 119 7.30 -2.17 -0.49
CA MET A 119 5.96 -1.80 -0.06
C MET A 119 5.69 -2.27 1.36
N ASP A 120 4.72 -1.62 2.02
CA ASP A 120 4.16 -2.05 3.28
C ASP A 120 2.70 -2.44 3.11
N LYS A 121 2.28 -3.39 3.93
CA LYS A 121 0.87 -3.75 4.03
C LYS A 121 0.21 -2.81 5.03
N VAL A 122 -0.66 -1.93 4.53
CA VAL A 122 -1.35 -0.92 5.32
C VAL A 122 -2.85 -1.18 5.36
N VAL A 123 -3.53 -0.62 6.34
CA VAL A 123 -5.00 -0.67 6.42
C VAL A 123 -5.59 0.07 5.21
N CYS A 124 -6.59 -0.51 4.59
CA CYS A 124 -7.28 0.10 3.45
C CYS A 124 -7.98 1.40 3.89
N THR A 125 -7.61 2.52 3.30
CA THR A 125 -8.16 3.83 3.62
C THR A 125 -9.65 3.97 3.27
N THR A 126 -10.17 3.15 2.34
CA THR A 126 -11.57 3.19 1.91
C THR A 126 -12.49 2.49 2.91
N CYS A 127 -12.09 1.33 3.45
CA CYS A 127 -12.92 0.54 4.36
C CYS A 127 -12.38 0.51 5.79
N GLU A 128 -11.26 1.16 6.07
CA GLU A 128 -10.64 1.27 7.40
C GLU A 128 -10.52 -0.09 8.12
N GLY A 129 -10.21 -1.14 7.35
CA GLY A 129 -10.11 -2.51 7.85
C GLY A 129 -11.43 -3.28 7.89
N ALA A 130 -12.58 -2.63 7.74
CA ALA A 130 -13.90 -3.26 7.85
C ALA A 130 -14.21 -4.31 6.76
N ARG A 131 -13.47 -4.32 5.64
CA ARG A 131 -13.64 -5.23 4.48
C ARG A 131 -14.98 -5.10 3.77
N LEU A 132 -15.82 -4.16 4.18
CA LEU A 132 -17.16 -3.91 3.70
C LEU A 132 -17.25 -2.55 3.00
N ARG A 133 -18.29 -2.38 2.20
CA ARG A 133 -18.65 -1.07 1.65
C ARG A 133 -19.25 -0.19 2.76
N LYS A 134 -19.07 1.14 2.64
CA LYS A 134 -19.58 2.10 3.62
C LYS A 134 -21.09 1.98 3.84
N GLU A 135 -21.84 1.70 2.77
CA GLU A 135 -23.30 1.53 2.82
C GLU A 135 -23.72 0.36 3.71
N SER A 136 -22.91 -0.71 3.78
CA SER A 136 -23.18 -1.86 4.66
C SER A 136 -23.05 -1.51 6.15
N LEU A 137 -22.30 -0.46 6.48
CA LEU A 137 -22.08 -0.02 7.86
C LEU A 137 -23.21 0.88 8.39
N TYR A 138 -24.13 1.31 7.53
CA TYR A 138 -25.32 2.06 7.96
C TYR A 138 -26.36 1.17 8.66
N PHE A 139 -26.34 -0.14 8.40
CA PHE A 139 -27.19 -1.08 9.09
C PHE A 139 -26.66 -1.36 10.49
N LYS A 140 -27.46 -1.00 11.51
CA LYS A 140 -27.12 -1.18 12.92
C LYS A 140 -28.15 -2.05 13.62
N VAL A 141 -27.67 -2.91 14.50
CA VAL A 141 -28.47 -3.71 15.41
C VAL A 141 -28.05 -3.33 16.83
N ASN A 142 -29.03 -2.88 17.64
CA ASN A 142 -28.76 -2.36 18.98
C ASN A 142 -27.57 -1.37 19.02
N GLY A 143 -27.59 -0.39 18.09
CA GLY A 143 -26.60 0.69 17.99
C GLY A 143 -25.28 0.35 17.32
N LEU A 144 -24.92 -0.93 17.10
CA LEU A 144 -23.67 -1.37 16.49
C LEU A 144 -23.87 -1.88 15.06
N ASN A 145 -22.91 -1.57 14.18
CA ASN A 145 -22.83 -2.15 12.85
C ASN A 145 -21.98 -3.43 12.85
N ILE A 146 -21.97 -4.14 11.73
CA ILE A 146 -21.25 -5.41 11.58
C ILE A 146 -19.74 -5.30 11.78
N ALA A 147 -19.12 -4.18 11.40
CA ALA A 147 -17.66 -4.00 11.59
C ALA A 147 -17.33 -3.74 13.07
N GLU A 148 -18.16 -2.96 13.76
CA GLU A 148 -18.03 -2.72 15.20
C GLU A 148 -18.19 -4.02 16.00
N LEU A 149 -19.13 -4.89 15.58
CA LEU A 149 -19.30 -6.22 16.18
C LEU A 149 -18.12 -7.15 15.89
N ALA A 150 -17.64 -7.16 14.65
CA ALA A 150 -16.51 -8.02 14.25
C ALA A 150 -15.16 -7.63 14.88
N ASN A 151 -15.06 -6.40 15.41
CA ASN A 151 -13.86 -5.91 16.11
C ASN A 151 -13.93 -6.10 17.64
N LYS A 152 -15.04 -6.63 18.18
CA LYS A 152 -15.09 -7.00 19.60
C LYS A 152 -14.27 -8.26 19.86
N ASP A 153 -13.70 -8.35 21.05
CA ASP A 153 -13.19 -9.64 21.53
C ASP A 153 -14.32 -10.67 21.68
N ILE A 154 -13.98 -11.93 21.75
CA ILE A 154 -14.95 -13.03 21.75
C ILE A 154 -15.82 -13.04 23.02
N VAL A 155 -15.25 -12.63 24.16
CA VAL A 155 -15.97 -12.54 25.44
C VAL A 155 -17.07 -11.48 25.35
N ASP A 156 -16.69 -10.27 24.92
CA ASP A 156 -17.62 -9.14 24.76
C ASP A 156 -18.66 -9.41 23.68
N LEU A 157 -18.27 -10.08 22.59
CA LEU A 157 -19.19 -10.47 21.53
C LEU A 157 -20.23 -11.47 22.04
N GLY A 158 -19.82 -12.47 22.81
CA GLY A 158 -20.70 -13.45 23.44
C GLY A 158 -21.70 -12.79 24.40
N ALA A 159 -21.21 -11.91 25.28
CA ALA A 159 -22.05 -11.15 26.21
C ALA A 159 -23.05 -10.26 25.47
N TRP A 160 -22.63 -9.63 24.38
CA TRP A 160 -23.51 -8.79 23.57
C TRP A 160 -24.65 -9.60 22.95
N PHE A 161 -24.36 -10.76 22.34
CA PHE A 161 -25.39 -11.63 21.76
C PHE A 161 -26.36 -12.21 22.80
N GLN A 162 -25.88 -12.57 23.99
CA GLN A 162 -26.75 -13.02 25.11
C GLN A 162 -27.73 -11.95 25.56
N ASN A 163 -27.32 -10.68 25.54
CA ASN A 163 -28.17 -9.57 25.95
C ASN A 163 -29.01 -8.99 24.81
N LEU A 164 -28.69 -9.25 23.55
CA LEU A 164 -29.36 -8.69 22.37
C LEU A 164 -30.87 -8.90 22.38
N PRO A 165 -31.48 -10.07 22.75
CA PRO A 165 -32.92 -10.27 22.74
C PRO A 165 -33.70 -9.27 23.62
N LYS A 166 -33.08 -8.75 24.69
CA LYS A 166 -33.71 -7.76 25.58
C LYS A 166 -33.90 -6.39 24.91
N HIS A 167 -33.19 -6.12 23.83
CA HIS A 167 -33.19 -4.86 23.08
C HIS A 167 -33.91 -4.95 21.73
N LEU A 168 -34.51 -6.10 21.41
CA LEU A 168 -35.23 -6.36 20.18
C LEU A 168 -36.73 -6.39 20.44
N SER A 169 -37.55 -6.00 19.45
CA SER A 169 -38.99 -6.22 19.47
C SER A 169 -39.30 -7.72 19.33
N GLU A 170 -40.49 -8.16 19.77
CA GLU A 170 -40.91 -9.56 19.65
C GLU A 170 -40.80 -10.11 18.22
N LYS A 171 -41.13 -9.30 17.22
CA LYS A 171 -40.99 -9.67 15.80
C LYS A 171 -39.52 -9.88 15.43
N GLN A 172 -38.62 -9.00 15.88
CA GLN A 172 -37.18 -9.11 15.61
C GLN A 172 -36.56 -10.32 16.33
N VAL A 173 -36.93 -10.57 17.58
CA VAL A 173 -36.50 -11.77 18.31
C VAL A 173 -36.88 -13.03 17.54
N LYS A 174 -38.12 -13.16 17.08
CA LYS A 174 -38.60 -14.32 16.35
C LYS A 174 -37.89 -14.52 15.02
N ILE A 175 -37.53 -13.42 14.33
CA ILE A 175 -36.76 -13.50 13.06
C ILE A 175 -35.33 -13.90 13.30
N SER A 176 -34.68 -13.44 14.39
CA SER A 176 -33.26 -13.59 14.66
C SER A 176 -32.90 -14.80 15.55
N GLU A 177 -33.91 -15.49 16.09
CA GLU A 177 -33.75 -16.56 17.11
C GLU A 177 -32.71 -17.61 16.68
N GLU A 178 -32.84 -18.21 15.49
CA GLU A 178 -31.96 -19.24 14.99
C GLU A 178 -30.54 -18.68 14.75
N ILE A 179 -30.45 -17.44 14.24
CA ILE A 179 -29.15 -16.78 13.96
C ILE A 179 -28.41 -16.51 15.27
N ILE A 180 -29.09 -15.95 16.27
CA ILE A 180 -28.52 -15.64 17.58
C ILE A 180 -28.06 -16.92 18.26
N LYS A 181 -28.87 -17.98 18.22
CA LYS A 181 -28.54 -19.28 18.79
C LYS A 181 -27.27 -19.87 18.17
N GLU A 182 -27.18 -19.85 16.83
CA GLU A 182 -26.02 -20.39 16.12
C GLU A 182 -24.74 -19.57 16.43
N ILE A 183 -24.81 -18.23 16.42
CA ILE A 183 -23.67 -17.39 16.75
C ILE A 183 -23.25 -17.60 18.20
N SER A 184 -24.20 -17.63 19.14
CA SER A 184 -23.90 -17.85 20.56
C SER A 184 -23.24 -19.20 20.80
N SER A 185 -23.72 -20.26 20.14
CA SER A 185 -23.10 -21.60 20.23
C SER A 185 -21.66 -21.61 19.72
N ARG A 186 -21.41 -21.00 18.58
CA ARG A 186 -20.05 -20.92 18.01
C ARG A 186 -19.11 -20.05 18.85
N THR A 187 -19.61 -18.92 19.36
CA THR A 187 -18.82 -18.04 20.23
C THR A 187 -18.46 -18.77 21.53
N GLN A 188 -19.43 -19.48 22.13
CA GLN A 188 -19.18 -20.26 23.34
C GLN A 188 -18.13 -21.37 23.08
N PHE A 189 -18.24 -22.08 21.96
CA PHE A 189 -17.23 -23.08 21.59
C PHE A 189 -15.81 -22.47 21.50
N LEU A 190 -15.67 -21.26 20.92
CA LEU A 190 -14.35 -20.59 20.85
C LEU A 190 -13.82 -20.25 22.24
N LEU A 191 -14.67 -19.80 23.15
CA LEU A 191 -14.31 -19.53 24.55
C LEU A 191 -13.91 -20.83 25.28
N ASP A 192 -14.64 -21.92 25.05
CA ASP A 192 -14.36 -23.22 25.71
C ASP A 192 -13.00 -23.82 25.29
N VAL A 193 -12.51 -23.48 24.09
CA VAL A 193 -11.18 -23.91 23.62
C VAL A 193 -10.08 -22.86 23.90
N GLY A 194 -10.39 -21.80 24.66
CA GLY A 194 -9.43 -20.80 25.10
C GLY A 194 -8.99 -19.80 24.03
N LEU A 195 -9.85 -19.47 23.08
CA LEU A 195 -9.67 -18.42 22.09
C LEU A 195 -10.43 -17.17 22.56
N ASP A 196 -9.89 -16.48 23.56
CA ASP A 196 -10.40 -15.24 24.15
C ASP A 196 -9.59 -14.00 23.72
#